data_2c505b6c98d1ba1b48adc14251e769eb
#
_entry.id   2c505b6c98d1ba1b48adc14251e769eb
#
_cell.length_a   1.000
_cell.length_b   1.000
_cell.length_c   1.000
_cell.angle_alpha   90.00
_cell.angle_beta   90.00
_cell.angle_gamma   90.00
#
_symmetry.space_group_name_H-M   'P 1'
#
loop_
_entity.id
_entity.type
_entity.pdbx_description
1 polymer ?
#
loop_
_entity_poly.entity_id
_entity_poly.type
_entity_poly.pdbx_seq_one_letter_code
_entity_poly.pdbx_strand_id
1 'polypeptide(L)'
;MQKSTRPANPGDSRKWFLVDAKDQVLGRLAVVIANKLRAKDSPSFDPSVDAGAFVIVVNAAQVKLTGKKEQQKDYQRYSGYRDGLKHFTAATMRRLHPDRIIKEAVWGMLPKNTIARKMMTRLKVFAGPEHTHAAQKPEVITL
;
A
#
# COMPACT_ATOMS: atom_id res chain seq x y z
N MET A 1 -0.04 -40.13 14.99
CA MET A 1 0.18 -38.71 15.39
C MET A 1 -0.46 -37.81 14.36
N GLN A 2 -1.54 -37.14 14.70
CA GLN A 2 -2.12 -36.12 13.83
C GLN A 2 -1.19 -34.90 13.83
N LYS A 3 -0.57 -34.60 12.69
CA LYS A 3 0.20 -33.36 12.51
C LYS A 3 -0.78 -32.20 12.43
N SER A 4 -0.85 -31.36 13.44
CA SER A 4 -1.60 -30.11 13.35
C SER A 4 -0.93 -29.21 12.32
N THR A 5 -1.67 -28.81 11.30
CA THR A 5 -1.22 -27.85 10.30
C THR A 5 -1.24 -26.45 10.96
N ARG A 6 -0.07 -25.94 11.32
CA ARG A 6 0.06 -24.54 11.74
C ARG A 6 0.36 -23.67 10.52
N PRO A 7 -0.33 -22.55 10.32
CA PRO A 7 0.03 -21.62 9.27
C PRO A 7 1.44 -21.06 9.52
N ALA A 8 2.21 -20.92 8.45
CA ALA A 8 3.56 -20.41 8.54
C ALA A 8 3.55 -18.92 8.97
N ASN A 9 4.14 -18.65 10.12
CA ASN A 9 4.41 -17.29 10.54
C ASN A 9 5.85 -16.91 10.15
N PRO A 10 6.09 -15.93 9.26
CA PRO A 10 7.43 -15.58 8.80
C PRO A 10 8.32 -14.99 9.89
N GLY A 11 7.77 -14.65 11.06
CA GLY A 11 8.54 -14.03 12.13
C GLY A 11 9.21 -12.73 11.68
N ASP A 12 10.50 -12.58 12.03
CA ASP A 12 11.30 -11.39 11.69
C ASP A 12 11.96 -11.47 10.30
N SER A 13 11.89 -12.61 9.60
CA SER A 13 12.53 -12.84 8.30
C SER A 13 11.66 -12.40 7.10
N ARG A 14 10.95 -11.30 7.23
CA ARG A 14 10.08 -10.79 6.16
C ARG A 14 10.90 -10.14 5.06
N LYS A 15 10.53 -10.45 3.81
CA LYS A 15 11.15 -9.83 2.64
C LYS A 15 10.78 -8.34 2.54
N TRP A 16 11.68 -7.60 1.91
CA TRP A 16 11.47 -6.20 1.56
C TRP A 16 11.42 -6.05 0.06
N PHE A 17 10.40 -5.34 -0.43
CA PHE A 17 10.20 -5.09 -1.85
C PHE A 17 10.22 -3.58 -2.12
N LEU A 18 10.85 -3.21 -3.23
CA LEU A 18 10.86 -1.85 -3.76
C LEU A 18 10.03 -1.81 -5.05
N VAL A 19 9.11 -0.88 -5.12
CA VAL A 19 8.23 -0.67 -6.28
C VAL A 19 8.35 0.79 -6.73
N ASP A 20 8.60 1.01 -8.02
CA ASP A 20 8.58 2.34 -8.60
C ASP A 20 7.16 2.66 -9.11
N ALA A 21 6.59 3.77 -8.60
CA ALA A 21 5.26 4.23 -8.98
C ALA A 21 5.25 5.15 -10.21
N LYS A 22 6.43 5.52 -10.73
CA LYS A 22 6.55 6.41 -11.88
C LYS A 22 5.78 5.87 -13.08
N ASP A 23 4.90 6.68 -13.64
CA ASP A 23 4.06 6.38 -14.81
C ASP A 23 3.15 5.14 -14.67
N GLN A 24 3.11 4.53 -13.49
CA GLN A 24 2.24 3.37 -13.22
C GLN A 24 0.80 3.79 -12.92
N VAL A 25 -0.16 3.03 -13.42
CA VAL A 25 -1.59 3.24 -13.15
C VAL A 25 -1.89 2.88 -11.70
N LEU A 26 -2.43 3.84 -10.93
CA LEU A 26 -2.68 3.71 -9.49
C LEU A 26 -3.37 2.39 -9.10
N GLY A 27 -4.45 2.01 -9.80
CA GLY A 27 -5.21 0.81 -9.46
C GLY A 27 -4.40 -0.48 -9.62
N ARG A 28 -3.65 -0.61 -10.72
CA ARG A 28 -2.78 -1.78 -10.99
C ARG A 28 -1.64 -1.87 -9.98
N LEU A 29 -0.98 -0.75 -9.73
CA LEU A 29 0.05 -0.63 -8.71
C LEU A 29 -0.48 -1.06 -7.33
N ALA A 30 -1.64 -0.57 -6.92
CA ALA A 30 -2.24 -0.88 -5.62
C ALA A 30 -2.58 -2.36 -5.44
N VAL A 31 -2.99 -3.06 -6.51
CA VAL A 31 -3.25 -4.52 -6.49
C VAL A 31 -1.97 -5.29 -6.17
N VAL A 32 -0.87 -4.97 -6.84
CA VAL A 32 0.43 -5.64 -6.61
C VAL A 32 0.92 -5.41 -5.19
N ILE A 33 0.85 -4.16 -4.72
CA ILE A 33 1.23 -3.80 -3.35
C ILE A 33 0.36 -4.57 -2.34
N ALA A 34 -0.96 -4.60 -2.51
CA ALA A 34 -1.88 -5.29 -1.62
C ALA A 34 -1.61 -6.81 -1.57
N ASN A 35 -1.31 -7.43 -2.71
CA ASN A 35 -0.97 -8.86 -2.76
C ASN A 35 0.33 -9.17 -2.00
N LYS A 36 1.36 -8.32 -2.12
CA LYS A 36 2.62 -8.47 -1.37
C LYS A 36 2.42 -8.26 0.14
N LEU A 37 1.64 -7.26 0.53
CA LEU A 37 1.33 -6.99 1.95
C LEU A 37 0.53 -8.13 2.60
N ARG A 38 -0.32 -8.83 1.82
CA ARG A 38 -1.10 -9.98 2.29
C ARG A 38 -0.39 -11.31 2.13
N ALA A 39 0.73 -11.37 1.40
CA ALA A 39 1.38 -12.61 0.94
C ALA A 39 0.46 -13.50 0.08
N LYS A 40 -0.49 -12.92 -0.66
CA LYS A 40 -1.46 -13.67 -1.45
C LYS A 40 -0.82 -14.43 -2.62
N ASP A 41 0.34 -14.01 -3.04
CA ASP A 41 1.20 -14.66 -4.05
C ASP A 41 2.11 -15.76 -3.48
N SER A 42 2.08 -15.98 -2.17
CA SER A 42 2.84 -17.04 -1.52
C SER A 42 1.99 -18.31 -1.34
N PRO A 43 2.57 -19.50 -1.51
CA PRO A 43 1.88 -20.76 -1.24
C PRO A 43 1.51 -20.94 0.25
N SER A 44 2.16 -20.19 1.14
CA SER A 44 1.90 -20.21 2.60
C SER A 44 0.83 -19.18 3.03
N PHE A 45 0.07 -18.64 2.09
CA PHE A 45 -0.98 -17.66 2.40
C PHE A 45 -2.05 -18.25 3.31
N ASP A 46 -2.31 -17.57 4.43
CA ASP A 46 -3.42 -17.86 5.33
C ASP A 46 -4.10 -16.55 5.74
N PRO A 47 -5.44 -16.42 5.62
CA PRO A 47 -6.17 -15.22 6.01
C PRO A 47 -6.06 -14.87 7.50
N SER A 48 -5.80 -15.86 8.36
CA SER A 48 -5.70 -15.69 9.81
C SER A 48 -4.33 -15.20 10.28
N VAL A 49 -3.30 -15.32 9.42
CA VAL A 49 -1.91 -15.02 9.74
C VAL A 49 -1.41 -13.83 8.93
N ASP A 50 -0.65 -12.98 9.58
CA ASP A 50 0.02 -11.86 8.94
C ASP A 50 1.39 -12.30 8.38
N ALA A 51 1.37 -12.95 7.21
CA ALA A 51 2.57 -13.47 6.54
C ALA A 51 3.21 -12.51 5.53
N GLY A 52 2.66 -11.30 5.35
CA GLY A 52 3.06 -10.38 4.30
C GLY A 52 4.43 -9.73 4.46
N ALA A 53 4.94 -9.19 3.35
CA ALA A 53 6.22 -8.52 3.24
C ALA A 53 6.16 -7.04 3.59
N PHE A 54 7.31 -6.39 3.69
CA PHE A 54 7.43 -4.93 3.67
C PHE A 54 7.46 -4.43 2.22
N VAL A 55 6.77 -3.34 1.95
CA VAL A 55 6.76 -2.74 0.62
C VAL A 55 7.14 -1.26 0.71
N ILE A 56 8.15 -0.89 -0.05
CA ILE A 56 8.61 0.48 -0.24
C ILE A 56 8.12 0.93 -1.61
N VAL A 57 7.46 2.07 -1.67
CA VAL A 57 7.02 2.69 -2.93
C VAL A 57 7.73 4.03 -3.07
N VAL A 58 8.42 4.21 -4.20
CA VAL A 58 9.09 5.46 -4.55
C VAL A 58 8.35 6.17 -5.69
N ASN A 59 8.65 7.44 -5.89
CA ASN A 59 8.04 8.29 -6.93
C ASN A 59 6.50 8.40 -6.84
N ALA A 60 5.94 8.38 -5.62
CA ALA A 60 4.49 8.42 -5.42
C ALA A 60 3.83 9.66 -6.05
N ALA A 61 4.54 10.78 -6.17
CA ALA A 61 4.03 11.99 -6.82
C ALA A 61 3.76 11.80 -8.33
N GLN A 62 4.43 10.83 -8.98
CA GLN A 62 4.36 10.59 -10.42
C GLN A 62 3.42 9.43 -10.80
N VAL A 63 2.64 8.91 -9.86
CA VAL A 63 1.64 7.87 -10.14
C VAL A 63 0.58 8.36 -11.12
N LYS A 64 0.20 7.53 -12.09
CA LYS A 64 -0.75 7.90 -13.14
C LYS A 64 -2.19 7.61 -12.72
N LEU A 65 -3.07 8.60 -12.89
CA LEU A 65 -4.51 8.44 -12.84
C LEU A 65 -5.07 8.46 -14.26
N THR A 66 -5.96 7.52 -14.60
CA THR A 66 -6.55 7.39 -15.94
C THR A 66 -7.80 8.25 -16.10
N GLY A 67 -8.04 8.73 -17.33
CA GLY A 67 -9.21 9.55 -17.65
C GLY A 67 -9.21 10.89 -16.92
N LYS A 68 -10.39 11.37 -16.56
CA LYS A 68 -10.59 12.66 -15.87
C LYS A 68 -10.44 12.60 -14.34
N LYS A 69 -9.89 11.49 -13.80
CA LYS A 69 -9.80 11.26 -12.34
C LYS A 69 -8.95 12.28 -11.60
N GLU A 70 -7.98 12.89 -12.24
CA GLU A 70 -7.15 13.92 -11.62
C GLU A 70 -7.99 15.10 -11.11
N GLN A 71 -9.05 15.46 -11.84
CA GLN A 71 -9.95 16.56 -11.50
C GLN A 71 -11.22 16.10 -10.77
N GLN A 72 -11.74 14.92 -11.11
CA GLN A 72 -13.05 14.46 -10.64
C GLN A 72 -12.99 13.55 -9.42
N LYS A 73 -11.84 12.88 -9.18
CA LYS A 73 -11.72 12.02 -8.00
C LYS A 73 -11.63 12.86 -6.74
N ASP A 74 -12.59 12.64 -5.85
CA ASP A 74 -12.71 13.34 -4.58
C ASP A 74 -12.26 12.45 -3.42
N TYR A 75 -11.44 13.03 -2.55
CA TYR A 75 -10.98 12.45 -1.29
C TYR A 75 -11.65 13.19 -0.14
N GLN A 76 -12.50 12.50 0.58
CA GLN A 76 -13.29 13.09 1.64
C GLN A 76 -12.65 12.80 3.00
N ARG A 77 -12.65 13.81 3.87
CA ARG A 77 -12.24 13.66 5.26
C ARG A 77 -13.26 14.32 6.17
N TYR A 78 -13.80 13.55 7.09
CA TYR A 78 -14.73 14.03 8.11
C TYR A 78 -14.03 14.14 9.46
N SER A 79 -14.13 15.29 10.11
CA SER A 79 -13.50 15.55 11.41
C SER A 79 -14.36 15.12 12.61
N GLY A 80 -15.62 14.74 12.38
CA GLY A 80 -16.59 14.41 13.42
C GLY A 80 -17.38 15.62 13.98
N TYR A 81 -17.02 16.83 13.59
CA TYR A 81 -17.75 18.05 13.98
C TYR A 81 -18.78 18.44 12.93
N ARG A 82 -19.78 19.22 13.33
CA ARG A 82 -20.73 19.84 12.41
C ARG A 82 -19.96 20.65 11.38
N ASP A 83 -20.34 20.54 10.08
CA ASP A 83 -19.66 21.15 8.92
C ASP A 83 -18.18 20.75 8.72
N GLY A 84 -17.74 19.67 9.40
CA GLY A 84 -16.37 19.19 9.36
C GLY A 84 -16.02 18.30 8.16
N LEU A 85 -16.90 18.12 7.17
CA LEU A 85 -16.61 17.36 5.95
C LEU A 85 -15.78 18.20 4.98
N LYS A 86 -14.57 17.73 4.68
CA LYS A 86 -13.65 18.38 3.74
C LYS A 86 -13.46 17.52 2.50
N HIS A 87 -13.41 18.16 1.34
CA HIS A 87 -13.23 17.56 0.03
C HIS A 87 -11.91 18.01 -0.58
N PHE A 88 -11.16 17.06 -1.13
CA PHE A 88 -9.90 17.32 -1.82
C PHE A 88 -9.90 16.61 -3.16
N THR A 89 -9.68 17.33 -4.24
CA THR A 89 -9.47 16.70 -5.56
C THR A 89 -8.15 15.94 -5.58
N ALA A 90 -8.02 14.95 -6.49
CA ALA A 90 -6.77 14.19 -6.62
C ALA A 90 -5.58 15.11 -6.94
N ALA A 91 -5.76 16.14 -7.74
CA ALA A 91 -4.73 17.13 -8.03
C ALA A 91 -4.25 17.87 -6.77
N THR A 92 -5.18 18.29 -5.90
CA THR A 92 -4.86 18.93 -4.62
C THR A 92 -4.16 17.96 -3.68
N MET A 93 -4.64 16.71 -3.60
CA MET A 93 -4.06 15.67 -2.77
C MET A 93 -2.63 15.34 -3.22
N ARG A 94 -2.37 15.25 -4.53
CA ARG A 94 -1.03 15.02 -5.09
C ARG A 94 -0.04 16.12 -4.67
N ARG A 95 -0.48 17.37 -4.67
CA ARG A 95 0.36 18.52 -4.28
C ARG A 95 0.68 18.52 -2.78
N LEU A 96 -0.29 18.20 -1.93
CA LEU A 96 -0.15 18.29 -0.48
C LEU A 96 0.41 17.00 0.15
N HIS A 97 -0.15 15.85 -0.25
CA HIS A 97 0.14 14.54 0.35
C HIS A 97 0.12 13.43 -0.70
N PRO A 98 1.11 13.34 -1.60
CA PRO A 98 1.14 12.34 -2.68
C PRO A 98 1.15 10.90 -2.15
N ASP A 99 1.71 10.66 -0.97
CA ASP A 99 1.73 9.36 -0.29
C ASP A 99 0.33 8.83 0.04
N ARG A 100 -0.61 9.73 0.35
CA ARG A 100 -2.00 9.35 0.70
C ARG A 100 -2.75 8.74 -0.46
N ILE A 101 -2.52 9.18 -1.68
CA ILE A 101 -3.18 8.65 -2.88
C ILE A 101 -2.96 7.14 -2.97
N ILE A 102 -1.72 6.68 -2.79
CA ILE A 102 -1.37 5.26 -2.83
C ILE A 102 -1.87 4.54 -1.57
N LYS A 103 -1.66 5.13 -0.39
CA LYS A 103 -2.11 4.52 0.87
C LYS A 103 -3.61 4.26 0.90
N GLU A 104 -4.43 5.21 0.45
CA GLU A 104 -5.88 5.05 0.41
C GLU A 104 -6.33 4.02 -0.64
N ALA A 105 -5.67 3.99 -1.81
CA ALA A 105 -5.93 2.97 -2.82
C ALA A 105 -5.63 1.56 -2.31
N VAL A 106 -4.49 1.37 -1.65
CA VAL A 106 -4.11 0.07 -1.05
C VAL A 106 -5.03 -0.29 0.11
N TRP A 107 -5.36 0.67 0.99
CA TRP A 107 -6.30 0.45 2.08
C TRP A 107 -7.67 -0.01 1.59
N GLY A 108 -8.15 0.55 0.46
CA GLY A 108 -9.38 0.12 -0.19
C GLY A 108 -9.37 -1.34 -0.64
N MET A 109 -8.20 -1.90 -0.94
CA MET A 109 -8.01 -3.28 -1.43
C MET A 109 -7.68 -4.29 -0.32
N LEU A 110 -7.38 -3.83 0.89
CA LEU A 110 -7.13 -4.68 2.05
C LEU A 110 -8.44 -5.00 2.79
N PRO A 111 -8.54 -6.13 3.49
CA PRO A 111 -9.67 -6.43 4.36
C PRO A 111 -9.76 -5.41 5.49
N LYS A 112 -10.98 -5.11 5.97
CA LYS A 112 -11.22 -4.09 7.01
C LYS A 112 -11.14 -4.70 8.42
N ASN A 113 -9.97 -5.24 8.78
CA ASN A 113 -9.74 -5.91 10.06
C ASN A 113 -8.45 -5.42 10.75
N THR A 114 -8.18 -5.92 11.95
CA THR A 114 -6.99 -5.56 12.74
C THR A 114 -5.68 -5.98 12.06
N ILE A 115 -5.68 -7.10 11.32
CA ILE A 115 -4.51 -7.60 10.59
C ILE A 115 -4.14 -6.62 9.46
N ALA A 116 -5.12 -6.09 8.73
CA ALA A 116 -4.87 -5.11 7.68
C ALA A 116 -4.28 -3.80 8.21
N ARG A 117 -4.64 -3.38 9.42
CA ARG A 117 -4.01 -2.21 10.06
C ARG A 117 -2.51 -2.46 10.28
N LYS A 118 -2.12 -3.67 10.71
CA LYS A 118 -0.70 -4.08 10.82
C LYS A 118 -0.03 -4.14 9.44
N MET A 119 -0.72 -4.63 8.40
CA MET A 119 -0.21 -4.65 7.03
C MET A 119 0.11 -3.22 6.53
N MET A 120 -0.76 -2.25 6.81
CA MET A 120 -0.54 -0.86 6.41
C MET A 120 0.68 -0.21 7.07
N THR A 121 1.10 -0.63 8.24
CA THR A 121 2.34 -0.11 8.86
C THR A 121 3.60 -0.54 8.11
N ARG A 122 3.53 -1.64 7.34
CA ARG A 122 4.62 -2.15 6.51
C ARG A 122 4.70 -1.51 5.13
N LEU A 123 3.70 -0.71 4.75
CA LEU A 123 3.74 0.08 3.54
C LEU A 123 4.46 1.41 3.81
N LYS A 124 5.61 1.59 3.16
CA LYS A 124 6.40 2.83 3.21
C LYS A 124 6.31 3.52 1.85
N VAL A 125 5.76 4.72 1.83
CA VAL A 125 5.54 5.47 0.58
C VAL A 125 6.34 6.76 0.63
N PHE A 126 7.16 6.97 -0.41
CA PHE A 126 8.00 8.16 -0.60
C PHE A 126 7.56 8.92 -1.84
N ALA A 127 7.46 10.23 -1.73
CA ALA A 127 7.06 11.10 -2.83
C ALA A 127 8.08 11.15 -3.97
N GLY A 128 9.36 11.14 -3.62
CA GLY A 128 10.50 11.18 -4.53
C GLY A 128 11.15 9.80 -4.78
N PRO A 129 12.31 9.80 -5.46
CA PRO A 129 13.05 8.57 -5.77
C PRO A 129 13.83 8.01 -4.58
N GLU A 130 14.13 8.82 -3.58
CA GLU A 130 14.96 8.44 -2.44
C GLU A 130 14.14 7.80 -1.32
N HIS A 131 14.72 6.79 -0.68
CA HIS A 131 14.14 6.13 0.48
C HIS A 131 15.18 5.85 1.56
N THR A 132 14.78 5.74 2.81
CA THR A 132 15.66 5.58 3.97
C THR A 132 15.99 4.11 4.31
N HIS A 133 15.48 3.15 3.55
CA HIS A 133 15.55 1.72 3.84
C HIS A 133 16.58 0.94 2.99
N ALA A 134 17.71 1.56 2.65
CA ALA A 134 18.77 0.91 1.86
C ALA A 134 19.42 -0.28 2.59
N ALA A 135 19.55 -0.20 3.92
CA ALA A 135 20.14 -1.25 4.74
C ALA A 135 19.39 -2.59 4.67
N GLN A 136 18.08 -2.57 4.38
CA GLN A 136 17.25 -3.77 4.27
C GLN A 136 17.40 -4.49 2.91
N LYS A 137 18.16 -3.93 1.96
CA LYS A 137 18.42 -4.48 0.62
C LYS A 137 17.12 -4.94 -0.08
N PRO A 138 16.16 -4.04 -0.33
CA PRO A 138 14.87 -4.42 -0.90
C PRO A 138 15.02 -4.98 -2.32
N GLU A 139 14.24 -6.04 -2.62
CA GLU A 139 14.13 -6.61 -3.97
C GLU A 139 13.28 -5.69 -4.85
N VAL A 140 13.77 -5.31 -6.02
CA VAL A 140 13.01 -4.47 -6.96
C VAL A 140 11.95 -5.30 -7.67
N ILE A 141 10.70 -4.84 -7.66
CA ILE A 141 9.60 -5.42 -8.43
C ILE A 141 9.32 -4.54 -9.63
N THR A 142 9.43 -5.12 -10.82
CA THR A 142 8.96 -4.51 -12.07
C THR A 142 7.49 -4.87 -12.29
N LEU A 143 6.66 -3.89 -12.68
CA LEU A 143 5.21 -4.03 -12.91
C LEU A 143 4.89 -4.23 -14.38
#